data_2d42599ce3bd67732aec243dfa721a9b
#
_entry.id   2d42599ce3bd67732aec243dfa721a9b
#
_cell.length_a   1.000
_cell.length_b   1.000
_cell.length_c   1.000
_cell.angle_alpha   90.00
_cell.angle_beta   90.00
_cell.angle_gamma   90.00
#
_symmetry.space_group_name_H-M   'P 1'
#
loop_
_entity.id
_entity.type
_entity.pdbx_description
1 polymer ?
#
loop_
_entity_poly.entity_id
_entity_poly.type
_entity_poly.pdbx_seq_one_letter_code
_entity_poly.pdbx_strand_id
1 'polypeptide(L)'
;MLYPFTAIVGQEEMKLALLLNAINPSIGGVLIEGEKGTAKSTAVRALASLLPPMEESASAMTVVELPINATEDRVVGSINLEKALQEGVKAFEPGILQAAHQNILYVDEVNLLDDHIVDILLDVAAMGVNTVEREGVSHSHPSRFILVGTMNPEEGDLRPQLLDRFGLSVMVCGEQDPAQRMDVIKRRLAFGDNPAEFVDTYKESERALHERLLESRKLLPTIIPSDEILLKIASISIGVGVDGHRPDITMMHTARAHAAFQGRSHIIDDDIKVAARLTLKHRMRRLPFEEQGHDVDRIDTVVSAVLED
;
A
#
# COMPACT_ATOMS: atom_id res chain seq x y z
N MET A 1 1.81 18.35 15.77
CA MET A 1 2.96 17.55 15.27
C MET A 1 2.48 16.15 14.95
N LEU A 2 3.09 15.49 13.93
CA LEU A 2 2.79 14.11 13.61
C LEU A 2 3.67 13.16 14.45
N TYR A 3 3.14 11.98 14.74
CA TYR A 3 3.87 10.93 15.45
C TYR A 3 4.93 10.34 14.51
N PRO A 4 6.21 10.19 14.91
CA PRO A 4 7.25 9.67 14.03
C PRO A 4 6.97 8.21 13.61
N PHE A 5 7.23 7.87 12.35
CA PHE A 5 7.05 6.51 11.83
C PHE A 5 7.95 5.50 12.54
N THR A 6 9.20 5.86 12.79
CA THR A 6 10.19 5.03 13.50
C THR A 6 9.88 4.87 15.00
N ALA A 7 8.97 5.69 15.55
CA ALA A 7 8.50 5.55 16.92
C ALA A 7 7.38 4.51 17.08
N ILE A 8 6.82 3.99 16.00
CA ILE A 8 5.78 2.96 16.05
C ILE A 8 6.39 1.65 16.53
N VAL A 9 5.85 1.14 17.65
CA VAL A 9 6.31 -0.11 18.27
C VAL A 9 5.68 -1.29 17.53
N GLY A 10 6.46 -2.34 17.25
CA GLY A 10 5.99 -3.54 16.59
C GLY A 10 5.50 -3.29 15.16
N GLN A 11 4.53 -4.08 14.71
CA GLN A 11 3.87 -3.96 13.40
C GLN A 11 4.86 -3.98 12.22
N GLU A 12 5.89 -4.82 12.29
CA GLU A 12 7.01 -4.80 11.33
C GLU A 12 6.56 -5.12 9.90
N GLU A 13 5.61 -6.07 9.73
CA GLU A 13 5.07 -6.41 8.40
C GLU A 13 4.29 -5.24 7.80
N MET A 14 3.47 -4.54 8.60
CA MET A 14 2.74 -3.36 8.14
C MET A 14 3.69 -2.24 7.73
N LYS A 15 4.67 -1.95 8.57
CA LYS A 15 5.69 -0.92 8.26
C LYS A 15 6.44 -1.27 6.98
N LEU A 16 6.86 -2.52 6.85
CA LEU A 16 7.57 -2.99 5.65
C LEU A 16 6.71 -2.89 4.41
N ALA A 17 5.46 -3.38 4.43
CA ALA A 17 4.55 -3.31 3.30
C ALA A 17 4.30 -1.87 2.84
N LEU A 18 4.10 -0.95 3.78
CA LEU A 18 3.94 0.48 3.51
C LEU A 18 5.20 1.07 2.84
N LEU A 19 6.39 0.77 3.35
CA LEU A 19 7.67 1.24 2.80
C LEU A 19 7.92 0.67 1.40
N LEU A 20 7.66 -0.63 1.17
CA LEU A 20 7.84 -1.26 -0.14
C LEU A 20 6.90 -0.68 -1.20
N ASN A 21 5.63 -0.45 -0.84
CA ASN A 21 4.67 0.19 -1.74
C ASN A 21 5.03 1.66 -2.01
N ALA A 22 5.63 2.34 -1.03
CA ALA A 22 6.12 3.71 -1.20
C ALA A 22 7.37 3.79 -2.10
N ILE A 23 8.23 2.78 -2.08
CA ILE A 23 9.39 2.66 -2.98
C ILE A 23 8.91 2.35 -4.40
N ASN A 24 7.97 1.41 -4.53
CA ASN A 24 7.44 0.98 -5.83
C ASN A 24 5.90 0.99 -5.86
N PRO A 25 5.26 2.11 -6.22
CA PRO A 25 3.80 2.19 -6.31
C PRO A 25 3.17 1.21 -7.31
N SER A 26 3.95 0.67 -8.28
CA SER A 26 3.48 -0.37 -9.22
C SER A 26 3.14 -1.71 -8.55
N ILE A 27 3.42 -1.86 -7.26
CA ILE A 27 2.93 -2.97 -6.44
C ILE A 27 1.41 -2.99 -6.39
N GLY A 28 0.74 -1.82 -6.41
CA GLY A 28 -0.71 -1.73 -6.54
C GLY A 28 -1.46 -1.53 -5.23
N GLY A 29 -0.82 -0.98 -4.20
CA GLY A 29 -1.44 -0.62 -2.93
C GLY A 29 -1.26 -1.64 -1.81
N VAL A 30 -1.57 -1.20 -0.59
CA VAL A 30 -1.51 -2.00 0.64
C VAL A 30 -2.89 -2.05 1.28
N LEU A 31 -3.37 -3.25 1.57
CA LEU A 31 -4.52 -3.48 2.42
C LEU A 31 -4.03 -3.82 3.83
N ILE A 32 -4.47 -3.07 4.83
CA ILE A 32 -4.15 -3.30 6.24
C ILE A 32 -5.40 -3.82 6.94
N GLU A 33 -5.44 -5.11 7.19
CA GLU A 33 -6.52 -5.78 7.89
C GLU A 33 -6.25 -5.79 9.40
N GLY A 34 -7.26 -5.57 10.22
CA GLY A 34 -7.11 -5.71 11.67
C GLY A 34 -8.03 -4.81 12.49
N GLU A 35 -8.01 -5.03 13.80
CA GLU A 35 -8.87 -4.38 14.78
C GLU A 35 -8.66 -2.86 14.85
N LYS A 36 -9.67 -2.15 15.37
CA LYS A 36 -9.58 -0.71 15.68
C LYS A 36 -8.52 -0.45 16.76
N GLY A 37 -7.83 0.68 16.65
CA GLY A 37 -6.84 1.08 17.65
C GLY A 37 -5.42 0.51 17.46
N THR A 38 -5.13 -0.21 16.40
CA THR A 38 -3.82 -0.79 16.09
C THR A 38 -2.86 0.17 15.36
N ALA A 39 -3.06 1.48 15.48
CA ALA A 39 -2.22 2.55 14.92
C ALA A 39 -2.15 2.61 13.37
N LYS A 40 -3.06 1.97 12.62
CA LYS A 40 -3.08 1.96 11.14
C LYS A 40 -3.03 3.37 10.55
N SER A 41 -3.99 4.22 10.87
CA SER A 41 -4.05 5.61 10.38
C SER A 41 -2.86 6.48 10.85
N THR A 42 -2.36 6.22 12.07
CA THR A 42 -1.15 6.89 12.58
C THR A 42 0.06 6.54 11.72
N ALA A 43 0.24 5.27 11.35
CA ALA A 43 1.34 4.82 10.51
C ALA A 43 1.30 5.45 9.11
N VAL A 44 0.12 5.53 8.49
CA VAL A 44 -0.04 6.14 7.17
C VAL A 44 0.28 7.63 7.17
N ARG A 45 -0.21 8.37 8.18
CA ARG A 45 0.09 9.81 8.31
C ARG A 45 1.57 10.07 8.62
N ALA A 46 2.17 9.23 9.46
CA ALA A 46 3.60 9.28 9.76
C ALA A 46 4.44 8.98 8.50
N LEU A 47 4.03 7.99 7.71
CA LEU A 47 4.69 7.65 6.44
C LEU A 47 4.70 8.85 5.48
N ALA A 48 3.57 9.57 5.33
CA ALA A 48 3.51 10.71 4.43
C ALA A 48 4.54 11.80 4.77
N SER A 49 4.75 12.07 6.08
CA SER A 49 5.75 13.04 6.52
C SER A 49 7.19 12.58 6.33
N LEU A 50 7.40 11.26 6.28
CA LEU A 50 8.70 10.63 6.10
C LEU A 50 9.10 10.56 4.62
N LEU A 51 8.12 10.39 3.71
CA LEU A 51 8.40 10.10 2.32
C LEU A 51 8.98 11.31 1.56
N PRO A 52 10.02 11.09 0.74
CA PRO A 52 10.43 12.07 -0.25
C PRO A 52 9.32 12.27 -1.30
N PRO A 53 9.24 13.46 -1.93
CA PRO A 53 8.35 13.66 -3.07
C PRO A 53 8.52 12.58 -4.13
N MET A 54 7.45 12.26 -4.89
CA MET A 54 7.55 11.29 -5.99
C MET A 54 8.39 11.81 -7.15
N GLU A 55 8.35 13.11 -7.39
CA GLU A 55 9.13 13.81 -8.41
C GLU A 55 9.89 14.98 -7.77
N GLU A 56 11.06 15.32 -8.31
CA GLU A 56 11.92 16.38 -7.74
C GLU A 56 11.23 17.76 -7.68
N SER A 57 10.26 18.02 -8.56
CA SER A 57 9.49 19.26 -8.60
C SER A 57 8.25 19.28 -7.71
N ALA A 58 7.92 18.15 -7.08
CA ALA A 58 6.71 18.02 -6.28
C ALA A 58 6.88 18.59 -4.87
N SER A 59 5.75 19.00 -4.28
CA SER A 59 5.67 19.37 -2.86
C SER A 59 5.81 18.14 -1.96
N ALA A 60 6.02 18.36 -0.65
CA ALA A 60 5.99 17.28 0.34
C ALA A 60 4.71 16.46 0.23
N MET A 61 4.82 15.14 0.37
CA MET A 61 3.66 14.24 0.28
C MET A 61 2.67 14.50 1.41
N THR A 62 1.41 14.40 1.08
CA THR A 62 0.30 14.51 2.02
C THR A 62 -0.59 13.27 1.98
N VAL A 63 -1.44 13.11 2.99
CA VAL A 63 -2.48 12.08 2.98
C VAL A 63 -3.77 12.71 2.50
N VAL A 64 -4.29 12.19 1.40
CA VAL A 64 -5.64 12.50 0.89
C VAL A 64 -6.57 11.41 1.36
N GLU A 65 -7.53 11.76 2.20
CA GLU A 65 -8.49 10.80 2.76
C GLU A 65 -9.74 10.71 1.87
N LEU A 66 -10.17 9.50 1.60
CA LEU A 66 -11.43 9.25 0.91
C LEU A 66 -12.54 9.02 1.95
N PRO A 67 -13.60 9.86 1.96
CA PRO A 67 -14.75 9.61 2.81
C PRO A 67 -15.53 8.35 2.39
N ILE A 68 -16.03 7.57 3.34
CA ILE A 68 -16.79 6.33 3.10
C ILE A 68 -18.03 6.57 2.21
N ASN A 69 -18.66 7.74 2.31
CA ASN A 69 -19.84 8.11 1.54
C ASN A 69 -19.52 8.96 0.30
N ALA A 70 -18.30 8.86 -0.24
CA ALA A 70 -17.92 9.57 -1.44
C ALA A 70 -18.73 9.04 -2.64
N THR A 71 -19.30 9.96 -3.41
CA THR A 71 -19.93 9.64 -4.70
C THR A 71 -18.87 9.51 -5.79
N GLU A 72 -19.18 8.79 -6.87
CA GLU A 72 -18.28 8.63 -8.02
C GLU A 72 -17.76 9.99 -8.52
N ASP A 73 -18.65 10.97 -8.73
CA ASP A 73 -18.28 12.33 -9.18
C ASP A 73 -17.26 13.02 -8.28
N ARG A 74 -17.39 12.81 -6.97
CA ARG A 74 -16.44 13.35 -6.00
C ARG A 74 -15.07 12.67 -6.08
N VAL A 75 -15.07 11.39 -6.44
CA VAL A 75 -13.83 10.58 -6.57
C VAL A 75 -13.11 10.91 -7.86
N VAL A 76 -13.76 10.73 -9.01
CA VAL A 76 -13.15 10.86 -10.33
C VAL A 76 -13.12 12.31 -10.84
N GLY A 77 -14.01 13.15 -10.32
CA GLY A 77 -14.30 14.49 -10.84
C GLY A 77 -15.50 14.51 -11.77
N SER A 78 -15.94 15.69 -12.14
CA SER A 78 -17.09 15.88 -13.01
C SER A 78 -16.83 16.87 -14.15
N ILE A 79 -17.62 16.77 -15.22
CA ILE A 79 -17.58 17.71 -16.33
C ILE A 79 -18.77 18.66 -16.17
N ASN A 80 -18.51 19.95 -16.02
CA ASN A 80 -19.55 20.95 -15.96
C ASN A 80 -20.13 21.22 -17.36
N LEU A 81 -21.23 20.53 -17.67
CA LEU A 81 -21.89 20.59 -18.98
C LEU A 81 -22.50 21.96 -19.26
N GLU A 82 -22.98 22.69 -18.23
CA GLU A 82 -23.54 24.01 -18.41
C GLU A 82 -22.51 25.01 -18.94
N LYS A 83 -21.32 25.02 -18.35
CA LYS A 83 -20.20 25.85 -18.83
C LYS A 83 -19.71 25.39 -20.20
N ALA A 84 -19.66 24.07 -20.44
CA ALA A 84 -19.26 23.55 -21.73
C ALA A 84 -20.20 23.99 -22.86
N LEU A 85 -21.52 24.03 -22.61
CA LEU A 85 -22.53 24.46 -23.58
C LEU A 85 -22.61 25.99 -23.74
N GLN A 86 -22.45 26.76 -22.67
CA GLN A 86 -22.55 28.21 -22.69
C GLN A 86 -21.29 28.90 -23.21
N GLU A 87 -20.13 28.39 -22.82
CA GLU A 87 -18.85 29.07 -23.09
C GLU A 87 -18.00 28.33 -24.14
N GLY A 88 -18.42 27.11 -24.57
CA GLY A 88 -17.64 26.29 -25.50
C GLY A 88 -16.33 25.77 -24.90
N VAL A 89 -16.16 25.86 -23.56
CA VAL A 89 -14.95 25.49 -22.83
C VAL A 89 -15.23 24.26 -22.00
N LYS A 90 -14.38 23.25 -22.15
CA LYS A 90 -14.42 22.04 -21.30
C LYS A 90 -14.06 22.43 -19.86
N ALA A 91 -15.04 22.63 -19.00
CA ALA A 91 -14.82 22.88 -17.58
C ALA A 91 -14.85 21.55 -16.81
N PHE A 92 -13.67 21.03 -16.47
CA PHE A 92 -13.53 19.88 -15.59
C PHE A 92 -13.46 20.35 -14.14
N GLU A 93 -14.24 19.73 -13.27
CA GLU A 93 -14.18 19.90 -11.83
C GLU A 93 -13.38 18.75 -11.22
N PRO A 94 -12.19 19.01 -10.64
CA PRO A 94 -11.31 17.96 -10.17
C PRO A 94 -11.90 17.19 -8.97
N GLY A 95 -11.76 15.85 -9.00
CA GLY A 95 -12.12 14.97 -7.92
C GLY A 95 -10.94 14.65 -6.98
N ILE A 96 -11.20 13.74 -6.04
CA ILE A 96 -10.21 13.28 -5.05
C ILE A 96 -9.01 12.63 -5.73
N LEU A 97 -9.21 11.89 -6.84
CA LEU A 97 -8.13 11.24 -7.58
C LEU A 97 -7.11 12.22 -8.17
N GLN A 98 -7.54 13.45 -8.51
CA GLN A 98 -6.61 14.51 -8.93
C GLN A 98 -5.83 15.06 -7.72
N ALA A 99 -6.49 15.27 -6.59
CA ALA A 99 -5.82 15.71 -5.36
C ALA A 99 -4.85 14.66 -4.82
N ALA A 100 -5.14 13.38 -5.05
CA ALA A 100 -4.27 12.25 -4.65
C ALA A 100 -3.01 12.13 -5.52
N HIS A 101 -2.94 12.79 -6.69
CA HIS A 101 -1.76 12.71 -7.56
C HIS A 101 -0.49 13.09 -6.80
N GLN A 102 0.53 12.19 -6.82
CA GLN A 102 1.81 12.30 -6.11
C GLN A 102 1.70 12.33 -4.57
N ASN A 103 0.57 11.86 -4.02
CA ASN A 103 0.28 11.78 -2.61
C ASN A 103 -0.06 10.35 -2.17
N ILE A 104 -0.38 10.17 -0.89
CA ILE A 104 -0.99 8.93 -0.39
C ILE A 104 -2.51 9.09 -0.46
N LEU A 105 -3.20 8.18 -1.14
CA LEU A 105 -4.64 8.02 -1.04
C LEU A 105 -4.94 7.03 0.06
N TYR A 106 -5.54 7.50 1.13
CA TYR A 106 -5.92 6.70 2.29
C TYR A 106 -7.43 6.46 2.32
N VAL A 107 -7.79 5.19 2.38
CA VAL A 107 -9.18 4.73 2.45
C VAL A 107 -9.37 3.98 3.76
N ASP A 108 -10.03 4.63 4.72
CA ASP A 108 -10.38 3.97 5.97
C ASP A 108 -11.63 3.12 5.79
N GLU A 109 -11.62 1.90 6.33
CA GLU A 109 -12.72 0.95 6.22
C GLU A 109 -13.19 0.72 4.75
N VAL A 110 -12.23 0.36 3.88
CA VAL A 110 -12.47 0.17 2.44
C VAL A 110 -13.59 -0.84 2.12
N ASN A 111 -13.85 -1.79 3.02
CA ASN A 111 -14.93 -2.76 2.93
C ASN A 111 -16.33 -2.16 3.09
N LEU A 112 -16.44 -0.92 3.56
CA LEU A 112 -17.71 -0.18 3.66
C LEU A 112 -17.99 0.73 2.46
N LEU A 113 -17.02 0.90 1.55
CA LEU A 113 -17.24 1.62 0.30
C LEU A 113 -18.09 0.80 -0.66
N ASP A 114 -18.77 1.51 -1.58
CA ASP A 114 -19.38 0.89 -2.74
C ASP A 114 -18.30 0.16 -3.58
N ASP A 115 -18.56 -1.08 -3.97
CA ASP A 115 -17.61 -1.90 -4.74
C ASP A 115 -17.16 -1.22 -6.02
N HIS A 116 -18.06 -0.48 -6.69
CA HIS A 116 -17.73 0.26 -7.90
C HIS A 116 -16.68 1.34 -7.63
N ILE A 117 -16.77 2.03 -6.51
CA ILE A 117 -15.75 3.02 -6.09
C ILE A 117 -14.42 2.33 -5.85
N VAL A 118 -14.41 1.21 -5.15
CA VAL A 118 -13.16 0.44 -4.90
C VAL A 118 -12.55 -0.02 -6.22
N ASP A 119 -13.35 -0.50 -7.18
CA ASP A 119 -12.88 -0.86 -8.52
C ASP A 119 -12.19 0.30 -9.23
N ILE A 120 -12.80 1.49 -9.24
CA ILE A 120 -12.23 2.69 -9.84
C ILE A 120 -10.88 3.03 -9.18
N LEU A 121 -10.79 3.01 -7.85
CA LEU A 121 -9.56 3.32 -7.13
C LEU A 121 -8.42 2.38 -7.52
N LEU A 122 -8.70 1.08 -7.57
CA LEU A 122 -7.73 0.04 -7.90
C LEU A 122 -7.30 0.12 -9.37
N ASP A 123 -8.22 0.43 -10.29
CA ASP A 123 -7.90 0.63 -11.71
C ASP A 123 -7.00 1.85 -11.91
N VAL A 124 -7.35 2.99 -11.31
CA VAL A 124 -6.53 4.20 -11.42
C VAL A 124 -5.18 4.03 -10.74
N ALA A 125 -5.11 3.33 -9.61
CA ALA A 125 -3.84 3.00 -8.95
C ALA A 125 -2.91 2.17 -9.85
N ALA A 126 -3.48 1.24 -10.62
CA ALA A 126 -2.74 0.40 -11.56
C ALA A 126 -2.32 1.16 -12.83
N MET A 127 -3.21 1.99 -13.39
CA MET A 127 -2.97 2.71 -14.65
C MET A 127 -2.18 4.01 -14.48
N GLY A 128 -2.27 4.65 -13.31
CA GLY A 128 -1.66 5.96 -13.03
C GLY A 128 -2.32 7.14 -13.77
N VAL A 129 -3.51 6.92 -14.34
CA VAL A 129 -4.29 7.90 -15.09
C VAL A 129 -5.77 7.74 -14.73
N ASN A 130 -6.45 8.85 -14.48
CA ASN A 130 -7.90 8.91 -14.35
C ASN A 130 -8.51 9.47 -15.62
N THR A 131 -9.53 8.80 -16.18
CA THR A 131 -10.26 9.23 -17.35
C THR A 131 -11.75 9.32 -17.02
N VAL A 132 -12.34 10.49 -17.25
CA VAL A 132 -13.76 10.75 -17.04
C VAL A 132 -14.43 10.98 -18.38
N GLU A 133 -15.45 10.18 -18.70
CA GLU A 133 -16.22 10.29 -19.92
C GLU A 133 -17.69 10.57 -19.60
N ARG A 134 -18.22 11.68 -20.09
CA ARG A 134 -19.65 12.02 -19.97
C ARG A 134 -20.17 12.68 -21.25
N GLU A 135 -21.29 12.18 -21.75
CA GLU A 135 -22.02 12.72 -22.92
C GLU A 135 -21.12 13.05 -24.12
N GLY A 136 -20.15 12.16 -24.40
CA GLY A 136 -19.21 12.32 -25.51
C GLY A 136 -18.05 13.29 -25.25
N VAL A 137 -17.94 13.84 -24.03
CA VAL A 137 -16.78 14.61 -23.59
C VAL A 137 -15.88 13.74 -22.73
N SER A 138 -14.60 13.65 -23.10
CA SER A 138 -13.59 12.92 -22.35
C SER A 138 -12.54 13.87 -21.78
N HIS A 139 -12.18 13.65 -20.51
CA HIS A 139 -11.09 14.34 -19.83
C HIS A 139 -10.19 13.32 -19.13
N SER A 140 -8.88 13.42 -19.34
CA SER A 140 -7.90 12.54 -18.74
C SER A 140 -6.84 13.36 -18.04
N HIS A 141 -6.42 12.90 -16.85
CA HIS A 141 -5.32 13.52 -16.09
C HIS A 141 -4.46 12.47 -15.40
N PRO A 142 -3.17 12.74 -15.13
CA PRO A 142 -2.33 11.87 -14.31
C PRO A 142 -2.92 11.70 -12.91
N SER A 143 -2.89 10.47 -12.41
CA SER A 143 -3.36 10.14 -11.06
C SER A 143 -2.51 9.00 -10.49
N ARG A 144 -1.23 9.28 -10.25
CA ARG A 144 -0.26 8.36 -9.64
C ARG A 144 -0.20 8.64 -8.16
N PHE A 145 -0.55 7.67 -7.33
CA PHE A 145 -0.59 7.80 -5.88
C PHE A 145 -0.21 6.48 -5.20
N ILE A 146 0.11 6.56 -3.92
CA ILE A 146 0.31 5.40 -3.06
C ILE A 146 -1.05 5.06 -2.45
N LEU A 147 -1.66 3.93 -2.84
CA LEU A 147 -2.93 3.48 -2.28
C LEU A 147 -2.70 2.75 -0.96
N VAL A 148 -3.42 3.14 0.08
CA VAL A 148 -3.49 2.43 1.35
C VAL A 148 -4.94 2.32 1.78
N GLY A 149 -5.44 1.08 1.85
CA GLY A 149 -6.76 0.75 2.39
C GLY A 149 -6.63 0.13 3.77
N THR A 150 -7.57 0.42 4.66
CA THR A 150 -7.72 -0.33 5.91
C THR A 150 -9.04 -1.08 5.92
N MET A 151 -9.08 -2.19 6.63
CA MET A 151 -10.28 -3.00 6.79
C MET A 151 -10.33 -3.57 8.22
N ASN A 152 -11.53 -3.62 8.80
CA ASN A 152 -11.79 -4.43 9.96
C ASN A 152 -12.59 -5.67 9.52
N PRO A 153 -12.03 -6.88 9.62
CA PRO A 153 -12.73 -8.10 9.20
C PRO A 153 -14.05 -8.36 9.95
N GLU A 154 -14.23 -7.79 11.15
CA GLU A 154 -15.48 -7.91 11.91
C GLU A 154 -16.64 -7.10 11.30
N GLU A 155 -16.35 -6.09 10.49
CA GLU A 155 -17.34 -5.22 9.85
C GLU A 155 -17.72 -5.68 8.44
N GLY A 156 -17.16 -6.79 7.98
CA GLY A 156 -17.42 -7.41 6.68
C GLY A 156 -16.17 -7.58 5.85
N ASP A 157 -16.25 -8.43 4.85
CA ASP A 157 -15.17 -8.76 3.95
C ASP A 157 -15.28 -7.99 2.63
N LEU A 158 -14.14 -7.68 2.03
CA LEU A 158 -14.08 -7.28 0.63
C LEU A 158 -14.40 -8.47 -0.27
N ARG A 159 -15.08 -8.21 -1.38
CA ARG A 159 -15.26 -9.24 -2.40
C ARG A 159 -13.91 -9.79 -2.87
N PRO A 160 -13.76 -11.11 -3.08
CA PRO A 160 -12.49 -11.71 -3.47
C PRO A 160 -11.85 -11.07 -4.71
N GLN A 161 -12.68 -10.60 -5.65
CA GLN A 161 -12.23 -9.93 -6.87
C GLN A 161 -11.56 -8.57 -6.60
N LEU A 162 -12.02 -7.82 -5.58
CA LEU A 162 -11.43 -6.56 -5.16
C LEU A 162 -10.18 -6.81 -4.32
N LEU A 163 -10.26 -7.82 -3.43
CA LEU A 163 -9.15 -8.22 -2.59
C LEU A 163 -7.93 -8.64 -3.41
N ASP A 164 -8.12 -9.44 -4.47
CA ASP A 164 -7.05 -9.86 -5.40
C ASP A 164 -6.34 -8.68 -6.08
N ARG A 165 -6.99 -7.53 -6.21
CA ARG A 165 -6.44 -6.36 -6.90
C ARG A 165 -5.50 -5.52 -6.02
N PHE A 166 -5.61 -5.61 -4.68
CA PHE A 166 -4.61 -5.03 -3.79
C PHE A 166 -3.28 -5.75 -3.97
N GLY A 167 -2.19 -4.98 -4.05
CA GLY A 167 -0.85 -5.53 -4.22
C GLY A 167 -0.40 -6.35 -3.01
N LEU A 168 -0.45 -5.73 -1.84
CA LEU A 168 -0.04 -6.31 -0.56
C LEU A 168 -1.21 -6.35 0.41
N SER A 169 -1.25 -7.37 1.26
CA SER A 169 -2.13 -7.44 2.42
C SER A 169 -1.34 -7.82 3.66
N VAL A 170 -1.62 -7.12 4.76
CA VAL A 170 -1.02 -7.37 6.06
C VAL A 170 -2.09 -7.40 7.14
N MET A 171 -1.95 -8.36 8.06
CA MET A 171 -2.80 -8.46 9.24
C MET A 171 -2.14 -7.75 10.42
N VAL A 172 -2.87 -6.86 11.06
CA VAL A 172 -2.42 -6.09 12.21
C VAL A 172 -3.24 -6.45 13.43
N CYS A 173 -2.58 -6.99 14.43
CA CYS A 173 -3.17 -7.31 15.73
C CYS A 173 -2.58 -6.43 16.83
N GLY A 174 -3.31 -6.28 17.93
CA GLY A 174 -2.74 -5.64 19.12
C GLY A 174 -1.54 -6.41 19.63
N GLU A 175 -0.49 -5.70 20.08
CA GLU A 175 0.72 -6.31 20.62
C GLU A 175 0.38 -7.30 21.77
N GLN A 176 0.87 -8.53 21.66
CA GLN A 176 0.62 -9.57 22.67
C GLN A 176 1.73 -9.66 23.72
N ASP A 177 2.93 -9.16 23.41
CA ASP A 177 4.02 -9.05 24.37
C ASP A 177 3.78 -7.88 25.35
N PRO A 178 3.68 -8.16 26.67
CA PRO A 178 3.49 -7.11 27.67
C PRO A 178 4.57 -6.02 27.67
N ALA A 179 5.82 -6.37 27.30
CA ALA A 179 6.90 -5.40 27.25
C ALA A 179 6.72 -4.43 26.07
N GLN A 180 6.37 -4.92 24.89
CA GLN A 180 6.05 -4.08 23.74
C GLN A 180 4.80 -3.23 24.01
N ARG A 181 3.78 -3.80 24.62
CA ARG A 181 2.56 -3.07 25.00
C ARG A 181 2.83 -1.94 25.99
N MET A 182 3.71 -2.17 26.96
CA MET A 182 4.20 -1.13 27.88
C MET A 182 4.92 -0.02 27.12
N ASP A 183 5.74 -0.35 26.13
CA ASP A 183 6.46 0.64 25.30
C ASP A 183 5.49 1.47 24.45
N VAL A 184 4.43 0.88 23.89
CA VAL A 184 3.35 1.64 23.23
C VAL A 184 2.77 2.69 24.17
N ILE A 185 2.43 2.30 25.42
CA ILE A 185 1.86 3.20 26.41
C ILE A 185 2.85 4.33 26.75
N LYS A 186 4.10 3.98 27.05
CA LYS A 186 5.15 4.96 27.42
C LYS A 186 5.39 5.99 26.32
N ARG A 187 5.55 5.52 25.07
CA ARG A 187 5.77 6.41 23.92
C ARG A 187 4.56 7.29 23.65
N ARG A 188 3.33 6.77 23.82
CA ARG A 188 2.12 7.55 23.63
C ARG A 188 1.97 8.63 24.70
N LEU A 189 2.29 8.35 25.97
CA LEU A 189 2.29 9.33 27.06
C LEU A 189 3.36 10.41 26.79
N ALA A 190 4.61 10.02 26.50
CA ALA A 190 5.68 10.96 26.21
C ALA A 190 5.36 11.89 25.03
N PHE A 191 4.73 11.35 23.97
CA PHE A 191 4.25 12.19 22.86
C PHE A 191 3.11 13.12 23.27
N GLY A 192 2.22 12.68 24.17
CA GLY A 192 1.14 13.52 24.70
C GLY A 192 1.64 14.67 25.59
N ASP A 193 2.63 14.39 26.43
CA ASP A 193 3.19 15.36 27.37
C ASP A 193 4.04 16.43 26.69
N ASN A 194 4.94 16.02 25.79
CA ASN A 194 5.81 16.95 25.04
C ASN A 194 6.06 16.46 23.61
N PRO A 195 5.15 16.75 22.67
CA PRO A 195 5.29 16.28 21.27
C PRO A 195 6.58 16.75 20.59
N ALA A 196 7.08 17.94 20.92
CA ALA A 196 8.27 18.50 20.28
C ALA A 196 9.52 17.74 20.68
N GLU A 197 9.72 17.49 21.95
CA GLU A 197 10.85 16.73 22.49
C GLU A 197 10.80 15.27 22.03
N PHE A 198 9.61 14.68 22.03
CA PHE A 198 9.43 13.32 21.55
C PHE A 198 9.83 13.19 20.06
N VAL A 199 9.36 14.08 19.20
CA VAL A 199 9.72 14.08 17.77
C VAL A 199 11.22 14.29 17.57
N ASP A 200 11.83 15.19 18.36
CA ASP A 200 13.29 15.43 18.26
C ASP A 200 14.11 14.18 18.62
N THR A 201 13.64 13.37 19.57
CA THR A 201 14.29 12.08 19.94
C THR A 201 14.38 11.10 18.74
N TYR A 202 13.40 11.12 17.83
CA TYR A 202 13.37 10.22 16.68
C TYR A 202 13.90 10.84 15.38
N LYS A 203 14.29 12.10 15.38
CA LYS A 203 14.69 12.86 14.20
C LYS A 203 15.82 12.21 13.39
N GLU A 204 16.82 11.66 14.07
CA GLU A 204 17.95 10.98 13.41
C GLU A 204 17.49 9.68 12.71
N SER A 205 16.64 8.89 13.39
CA SER A 205 16.08 7.65 12.83
C SER A 205 15.14 7.92 11.64
N GLU A 206 14.32 8.97 11.73
CA GLU A 206 13.47 9.43 10.62
C GLU A 206 14.31 9.88 9.42
N ARG A 207 15.35 10.65 9.67
CA ARG A 207 16.27 11.10 8.62
C ARG A 207 16.99 9.93 7.93
N ALA A 208 17.52 8.98 8.71
CA ALA A 208 18.17 7.80 8.17
C ALA A 208 17.22 6.95 7.30
N LEU A 209 15.97 6.79 7.76
CA LEU A 209 14.97 6.07 6.98
C LEU A 209 14.55 6.83 5.71
N HIS A 210 14.40 8.15 5.78
CA HIS A 210 14.15 9.01 4.62
C HIS A 210 15.26 8.88 3.56
N GLU A 211 16.53 8.98 3.96
CA GLU A 211 17.69 8.83 3.07
C GLU A 211 17.69 7.42 2.43
N ARG A 212 17.43 6.39 3.23
CA ARG A 212 17.30 5.01 2.72
C ARG A 212 16.21 4.85 1.67
N LEU A 213 15.05 5.50 1.85
CA LEU A 213 13.96 5.48 0.87
C LEU A 213 14.33 6.18 -0.44
N LEU A 214 15.02 7.33 -0.35
CA LEU A 214 15.55 8.03 -1.52
C LEU A 214 16.50 7.16 -2.33
N GLU A 215 17.47 6.53 -1.66
CA GLU A 215 18.43 5.64 -2.29
C GLU A 215 17.74 4.41 -2.91
N SER A 216 16.76 3.83 -2.20
CA SER A 216 15.99 2.69 -2.70
C SER A 216 15.23 3.02 -3.99
N ARG A 217 14.59 4.20 -4.07
CA ARG A 217 13.90 4.66 -5.29
C ARG A 217 14.86 4.85 -6.47
N LYS A 218 16.07 5.35 -6.22
CA LYS A 218 17.11 5.48 -7.24
C LYS A 218 17.63 4.13 -7.72
N LEU A 219 17.77 3.17 -6.82
CA LEU A 219 18.29 1.85 -7.10
C LEU A 219 17.28 0.96 -7.81
N LEU A 220 15.99 1.08 -7.51
CA LEU A 220 14.92 0.22 -8.03
C LEU A 220 14.92 0.02 -9.55
N PRO A 221 15.11 1.05 -10.40
CA PRO A 221 15.14 0.88 -11.85
C PRO A 221 16.29 0.02 -12.35
N THR A 222 17.38 -0.09 -11.60
CA THR A 222 18.58 -0.85 -11.98
C THR A 222 18.47 -2.34 -11.67
N ILE A 223 17.49 -2.74 -10.84
CA ILE A 223 17.29 -4.13 -10.45
C ILE A 223 16.47 -4.84 -11.54
N ILE A 224 17.16 -5.66 -12.33
CA ILE A 224 16.55 -6.47 -13.40
C ILE A 224 16.49 -7.91 -12.88
N PRO A 225 15.28 -8.51 -12.77
CA PRO A 225 15.16 -9.91 -12.37
C PRO A 225 15.75 -10.84 -13.44
N SER A 226 16.48 -11.88 -13.01
CA SER A 226 16.95 -12.93 -13.91
C SER A 226 15.82 -13.91 -14.25
N ASP A 227 15.99 -14.69 -15.33
CA ASP A 227 15.04 -15.74 -15.70
C ASP A 227 14.87 -16.79 -14.57
N GLU A 228 15.94 -17.07 -13.80
CA GLU A 228 15.90 -17.95 -12.64
C GLU A 228 14.95 -17.41 -11.57
N ILE A 229 15.07 -16.13 -11.22
CA ILE A 229 14.17 -15.46 -10.23
C ILE A 229 12.73 -15.48 -10.72
N LEU A 230 12.50 -15.21 -12.01
CA LEU A 230 11.15 -15.24 -12.60
C LEU A 230 10.57 -16.67 -12.56
N LEU A 231 11.38 -17.69 -12.81
CA LEU A 231 10.97 -19.09 -12.74
C LEU A 231 10.61 -19.50 -11.31
N LYS A 232 11.42 -19.12 -10.31
CA LYS A 232 11.14 -19.36 -8.89
C LYS A 232 9.81 -18.70 -8.48
N ILE A 233 9.58 -17.44 -8.86
CA ILE A 233 8.32 -16.72 -8.59
C ILE A 233 7.12 -17.45 -9.19
N ALA A 234 7.19 -17.83 -10.45
CA ALA A 234 6.12 -18.57 -11.12
C ALA A 234 5.86 -19.95 -10.48
N SER A 235 6.93 -20.68 -10.11
CA SER A 235 6.83 -21.97 -9.43
C SER A 235 6.15 -21.86 -8.06
N ILE A 236 6.46 -20.81 -7.30
CA ILE A 236 5.80 -20.54 -6.02
C ILE A 236 4.31 -20.25 -6.22
N SER A 237 3.95 -19.39 -7.15
CA SER A 237 2.53 -19.06 -7.44
C SER A 237 1.72 -20.29 -7.84
N ILE A 238 2.28 -21.14 -8.70
CA ILE A 238 1.67 -22.41 -9.09
C ILE A 238 1.56 -23.37 -7.89
N GLY A 239 2.60 -23.51 -7.10
CA GLY A 239 2.65 -24.39 -5.93
C GLY A 239 1.66 -23.98 -4.82
N VAL A 240 1.47 -22.69 -4.62
CA VAL A 240 0.46 -22.14 -3.68
C VAL A 240 -0.96 -22.25 -4.25
N GLY A 241 -1.11 -22.33 -5.57
CA GLY A 241 -2.40 -22.49 -6.24
C GLY A 241 -3.19 -21.20 -6.34
N VAL A 242 -2.54 -20.08 -6.62
CA VAL A 242 -3.19 -18.79 -6.92
C VAL A 242 -3.54 -18.68 -8.38
N ASP A 243 -4.59 -17.93 -8.69
CA ASP A 243 -5.10 -17.78 -10.06
C ASP A 243 -4.46 -16.59 -10.79
N GLY A 244 -4.23 -16.76 -12.10
CA GLY A 244 -3.77 -15.71 -13.01
C GLY A 244 -2.31 -15.32 -12.81
N HIS A 245 -1.89 -14.23 -13.46
CA HIS A 245 -0.49 -13.75 -13.46
C HIS A 245 -0.26 -12.49 -12.62
N ARG A 246 -1.32 -11.90 -12.05
CA ARG A 246 -1.19 -10.72 -11.19
C ARG A 246 -0.34 -11.01 -9.96
N PRO A 247 -0.49 -12.15 -9.26
CA PRO A 247 0.37 -12.51 -8.12
C PRO A 247 1.85 -12.54 -8.49
N ASP A 248 2.20 -13.12 -9.65
CA ASP A 248 3.58 -13.22 -10.12
C ASP A 248 4.21 -11.85 -10.32
N ILE A 249 3.48 -10.95 -11.03
CA ILE A 249 3.92 -9.58 -11.31
C ILE A 249 4.07 -8.78 -10.01
N THR A 250 3.09 -8.91 -9.10
CA THR A 250 3.12 -8.21 -7.81
C THR A 250 4.28 -8.70 -6.95
N MET A 251 4.49 -10.01 -6.89
CA MET A 251 5.61 -10.63 -6.16
C MET A 251 6.96 -10.15 -6.71
N MET A 252 7.11 -10.10 -8.04
CA MET A 252 8.31 -9.57 -8.69
C MET A 252 8.54 -8.08 -8.33
N HIS A 253 7.50 -7.24 -8.38
CA HIS A 253 7.62 -5.84 -8.00
C HIS A 253 7.98 -5.67 -6.52
N THR A 254 7.41 -6.50 -5.65
CA THR A 254 7.68 -6.49 -4.20
C THR A 254 9.09 -6.95 -3.89
N ALA A 255 9.57 -8.04 -4.51
CA ALA A 255 10.95 -8.53 -4.35
C ALA A 255 11.99 -7.49 -4.82
N ARG A 256 11.74 -6.82 -5.95
CA ARG A 256 12.59 -5.70 -6.41
C ARG A 256 12.62 -4.55 -5.41
N ALA A 257 11.45 -4.16 -4.88
CA ALA A 257 11.36 -3.09 -3.89
C ALA A 257 12.09 -3.47 -2.59
N HIS A 258 11.99 -4.75 -2.16
CA HIS A 258 12.69 -5.23 -0.98
C HIS A 258 14.21 -5.27 -1.19
N ALA A 259 14.70 -5.77 -2.33
CA ALA A 259 16.12 -5.74 -2.67
C ALA A 259 16.67 -4.29 -2.68
N ALA A 260 15.93 -3.36 -3.29
CA ALA A 260 16.28 -1.94 -3.30
C ALA A 260 16.31 -1.35 -1.88
N PHE A 261 15.33 -1.67 -1.03
CA PHE A 261 15.28 -1.25 0.36
C PHE A 261 16.45 -1.79 1.18
N GLN A 262 16.96 -2.98 0.85
CA GLN A 262 18.16 -3.56 1.45
C GLN A 262 19.47 -3.07 0.81
N GLY A 263 19.42 -2.10 -0.13
CA GLY A 263 20.57 -1.54 -0.80
C GLY A 263 21.26 -2.49 -1.80
N ARG A 264 20.56 -3.51 -2.29
CA ARG A 264 21.08 -4.51 -3.23
C ARG A 264 20.60 -4.24 -4.65
N SER A 265 21.49 -4.42 -5.62
CA SER A 265 21.20 -4.28 -7.06
C SER A 265 20.67 -5.56 -7.71
N HIS A 266 20.44 -6.62 -6.95
CA HIS A 266 19.92 -7.90 -7.41
C HIS A 266 18.99 -8.51 -6.37
N ILE A 267 18.08 -9.35 -6.82
CA ILE A 267 17.11 -10.08 -5.99
C ILE A 267 17.77 -11.35 -5.48
N ILE A 268 17.53 -11.68 -4.22
CA ILE A 268 17.92 -12.94 -3.59
C ILE A 268 16.69 -13.68 -3.06
N ASP A 269 16.86 -14.92 -2.64
CA ASP A 269 15.77 -15.78 -2.15
C ASP A 269 14.99 -15.18 -0.97
N ASP A 270 15.67 -14.44 -0.10
CA ASP A 270 15.02 -13.74 1.01
C ASP A 270 14.01 -12.68 0.54
N ASP A 271 14.31 -11.99 -0.57
CA ASP A 271 13.38 -11.03 -1.18
C ASP A 271 12.12 -11.71 -1.70
N ILE A 272 12.27 -12.92 -2.26
CA ILE A 272 11.15 -13.73 -2.75
C ILE A 272 10.30 -14.21 -1.57
N LYS A 273 10.92 -14.65 -0.47
CA LYS A 273 10.20 -15.06 0.77
C LYS A 273 9.34 -13.92 1.31
N VAL A 274 9.93 -12.75 1.46
CA VAL A 274 9.21 -11.56 1.94
C VAL A 274 8.08 -11.18 0.98
N ALA A 275 8.35 -11.17 -0.32
CA ALA A 275 7.35 -10.86 -1.34
C ALA A 275 6.19 -11.86 -1.32
N ALA A 276 6.46 -13.17 -1.25
CA ALA A 276 5.44 -14.20 -1.23
C ALA A 276 4.47 -14.04 -0.03
N ARG A 277 4.99 -13.80 1.17
CA ARG A 277 4.17 -13.60 2.38
C ARG A 277 3.24 -12.39 2.26
N LEU A 278 3.72 -11.27 1.71
CA LEU A 278 2.94 -10.04 1.59
C LEU A 278 1.94 -10.07 0.42
N THR A 279 2.20 -10.89 -0.63
CA THR A 279 1.41 -10.86 -1.87
C THR A 279 0.44 -12.02 -2.02
N LEU A 280 0.70 -13.18 -1.43
CA LEU A 280 -0.07 -14.39 -1.72
C LEU A 280 -1.19 -14.67 -0.70
N LYS A 281 -1.03 -14.27 0.56
CA LYS A 281 -1.95 -14.61 1.65
C LYS A 281 -3.42 -14.31 1.34
N HIS A 282 -3.72 -13.15 0.80
CA HIS A 282 -5.08 -12.72 0.48
C HIS A 282 -5.60 -13.23 -0.87
N ARG A 283 -4.77 -13.91 -1.66
CA ARG A 283 -5.08 -14.47 -2.98
C ARG A 283 -5.28 -15.98 -2.97
N MET A 284 -4.97 -16.63 -1.84
CA MET A 284 -5.15 -18.07 -1.73
C MET A 284 -6.64 -18.43 -1.71
N ARG A 285 -6.99 -19.51 -2.40
CA ARG A 285 -8.32 -20.07 -2.31
C ARG A 285 -8.51 -20.69 -0.93
N ARG A 286 -9.39 -20.12 -0.12
CA ARG A 286 -9.81 -20.74 1.13
C ARG A 286 -10.63 -21.98 0.82
N LEU A 287 -10.18 -23.12 1.28
CA LEU A 287 -11.00 -24.33 1.24
C LEU A 287 -12.07 -24.24 2.35
N PRO A 288 -13.32 -24.70 2.10
CA PRO A 288 -14.33 -24.77 3.14
C PRO A 288 -13.78 -25.62 4.29
N PHE A 289 -13.76 -25.09 5.52
CA PHE A 289 -13.29 -25.71 6.76
C PHE A 289 -11.78 -25.54 7.10
N GLU A 290 -11.00 -24.70 6.43
CA GLU A 290 -9.65 -24.35 6.89
C GLU A 290 -9.72 -23.29 8.01
N GLU A 291 -9.02 -23.57 9.13
CA GLU A 291 -8.87 -22.60 10.24
C GLU A 291 -7.94 -21.46 9.82
N GLN A 292 -8.20 -20.25 10.34
CA GLN A 292 -7.33 -19.09 10.12
C GLN A 292 -5.94 -19.36 10.69
N GLY A 293 -4.90 -19.27 9.84
CA GLY A 293 -3.49 -19.43 10.25
C GLY A 293 -2.68 -20.41 9.41
N HIS A 294 -3.31 -21.37 8.74
CA HIS A 294 -2.60 -22.33 7.89
C HIS A 294 -2.09 -21.76 6.56
N ASP A 295 -2.60 -20.60 6.14
CA ASP A 295 -2.21 -19.96 4.87
C ASP A 295 -0.72 -19.58 4.85
N VAL A 296 -0.19 -19.05 5.96
CA VAL A 296 1.23 -18.65 6.07
C VAL A 296 2.13 -19.89 6.05
N ASP A 297 1.79 -20.94 6.79
CA ASP A 297 2.55 -22.18 6.85
C ASP A 297 2.62 -22.86 5.47
N ARG A 298 1.51 -22.80 4.71
CA ARG A 298 1.46 -23.34 3.35
C ARG A 298 2.34 -22.55 2.39
N ILE A 299 2.29 -21.21 2.45
CA ILE A 299 3.19 -20.36 1.67
C ILE A 299 4.62 -20.66 2.01
N ASP A 300 4.99 -20.69 3.29
CA ASP A 300 6.36 -20.96 3.74
C ASP A 300 6.86 -22.34 3.31
N THR A 301 6.01 -23.35 3.34
CA THR A 301 6.35 -24.71 2.89
C THR A 301 6.66 -24.75 1.39
N VAL A 302 5.80 -24.14 0.57
CA VAL A 302 6.02 -24.09 -0.90
C VAL A 302 7.24 -23.26 -1.23
N VAL A 303 7.39 -22.10 -0.58
CA VAL A 303 8.54 -21.21 -0.81
C VAL A 303 9.84 -21.92 -0.46
N SER A 304 9.91 -22.61 0.69
CA SER A 304 11.10 -23.36 1.09
C SER A 304 11.43 -24.48 0.09
N ALA A 305 10.43 -25.23 -0.35
CA ALA A 305 10.64 -26.29 -1.34
C ALA A 305 11.20 -25.79 -2.68
N VAL A 306 10.69 -24.64 -3.17
CA VAL A 306 11.13 -24.06 -4.47
C VAL A 306 12.51 -23.39 -4.36
N LEU A 307 12.88 -22.86 -3.19
CA LEU A 307 14.14 -22.13 -3.02
C LEU A 307 15.31 -23.04 -2.63
N GLU A 308 15.04 -24.26 -2.12
CA GLU A 308 16.07 -25.27 -1.78
C GLU A 308 16.46 -26.15 -2.97
N ASP A 309 15.65 -26.16 -4.06
CA ASP A 309 15.95 -26.82 -5.34
C ASP A 309 16.77 -25.89 -6.27
#